data_fbfd2c6d7f758943fba714fcb04f4c85
#
_entry.id   fbfd2c6d7f758943fba714fcb04f4c85
#
_cell.length_a   1.000
_cell.length_b   1.000
_cell.length_c   1.000
_cell.angle_alpha   90.00
_cell.angle_beta   90.00
_cell.angle_gamma   90.00
#
_symmetry.space_group_name_H-M   'P 1'
#
loop_
_entity.id
_entity.type
_entity.pdbx_description
1 polymer ?
#
loop_
_entity_poly.entity_id
_entity_poly.type
_entity_poly.pdbx_seq_one_letter_code
_entity_poly.pdbx_strand_id
1 'polypeptide(L)'
;MKTILKTFTILPVFLISTIQAQTLKTDSTYVRFFSEAPLENIEADNKLSKGIINLEKKEIAFVVPIKGFHFEKALMEEHFNENYMESDKYPLATFKGSFDNLPELKQGVAVEVVFKGKLTIHGVEKDREIPAKLTLLPGGQIIGETKFMVKTADHNIEIPKLVVKNIAEEIEVTVKAYFSKK
;
A
#
# COMPACT_ATOMS: atom_id res chain seq x y z
N MET A 1 -46.03 47.84 43.77
CA MET A 1 -45.73 46.48 43.25
C MET A 1 -44.72 46.66 42.10
N LYS A 2 -43.47 46.26 42.32
CA LYS A 2 -42.41 46.30 41.28
C LYS A 2 -42.28 44.91 40.69
N THR A 3 -42.66 44.74 39.41
CA THR A 3 -42.56 43.51 38.68
C THR A 3 -41.10 43.38 38.15
N ILE A 4 -40.34 42.40 38.61
CA ILE A 4 -38.97 42.09 38.15
C ILE A 4 -39.10 41.17 36.94
N LEU A 5 -38.81 41.65 35.74
CA LEU A 5 -38.72 40.88 34.51
C LEU A 5 -37.37 40.14 34.49
N LYS A 6 -37.38 38.83 34.70
CA LYS A 6 -36.18 38.00 34.59
C LYS A 6 -35.92 37.68 33.09
N THR A 7 -34.94 38.34 32.52
CA THR A 7 -34.46 38.03 31.18
C THR A 7 -33.67 36.71 31.21
N PHE A 8 -34.19 35.69 30.52
CA PHE A 8 -33.53 34.38 30.39
C PHE A 8 -32.63 34.43 29.15
N THR A 9 -31.32 34.58 29.33
CA THR A 9 -30.34 34.59 28.24
C THR A 9 -30.03 33.14 27.84
N ILE A 10 -30.54 32.68 26.68
CA ILE A 10 -30.22 31.39 26.11
C ILE A 10 -28.86 31.53 25.41
N LEU A 11 -27.83 30.92 25.99
CA LEU A 11 -26.50 30.81 25.37
C LEU A 11 -26.52 29.70 24.32
N PRO A 12 -26.23 29.97 23.03
CA PRO A 12 -26.21 28.93 22.03
C PRO A 12 -24.99 28.00 22.28
N VAL A 13 -25.27 26.75 22.58
CA VAL A 13 -24.23 25.69 22.63
C VAL A 13 -23.85 25.33 21.20
N PHE A 14 -22.70 25.81 20.74
CA PHE A 14 -22.08 25.35 19.49
C PHE A 14 -21.59 23.92 19.70
N LEU A 15 -22.31 22.94 19.17
CA LEU A 15 -21.81 21.57 19.02
C LEU A 15 -20.71 21.58 17.97
N ILE A 16 -19.46 21.63 18.43
CA ILE A 16 -18.29 21.39 17.57
C ILE A 16 -18.26 19.90 17.28
N SER A 17 -18.80 19.52 16.10
CA SER A 17 -18.62 18.17 15.59
C SER A 17 -17.14 17.99 15.24
N THR A 18 -16.41 17.25 16.05
CA THR A 18 -15.04 16.82 15.71
C THR A 18 -15.13 15.88 14.51
N ILE A 19 -14.80 16.37 13.34
CA ILE A 19 -14.58 15.54 12.15
C ILE A 19 -13.31 14.72 12.43
N GLN A 20 -13.50 13.51 12.92
CA GLN A 20 -12.39 12.57 13.01
C GLN A 20 -12.04 12.16 11.59
N ALA A 21 -10.90 12.64 11.09
CA ALA A 21 -10.33 12.19 9.84
C ALA A 21 -10.19 10.64 9.90
N GLN A 22 -10.96 9.94 9.06
CA GLN A 22 -10.97 8.48 9.06
C GLN A 22 -9.72 7.98 8.34
N THR A 23 -8.63 7.91 9.09
CA THR A 23 -7.36 7.40 8.62
C THR A 23 -7.19 5.94 9.04
N LEU A 24 -6.94 5.09 8.07
CA LEU A 24 -6.62 3.68 8.27
C LEU A 24 -5.10 3.51 8.17
N LYS A 25 -4.50 2.79 9.10
CA LYS A 25 -3.07 2.44 9.07
C LYS A 25 -2.90 0.93 9.09
N THR A 26 -1.85 0.43 8.45
CA THR A 26 -1.56 -1.00 8.49
C THR A 26 -1.12 -1.44 9.88
N ASP A 27 -1.69 -2.55 10.34
CA ASP A 27 -1.24 -3.31 11.51
C ASP A 27 -0.19 -4.33 11.08
N SER A 28 -0.45 -5.02 9.96
CA SER A 28 0.48 -5.96 9.33
C SER A 28 0.37 -5.90 7.82
N THR A 29 1.44 -6.30 7.15
CA THR A 29 1.54 -6.37 5.70
C THR A 29 2.28 -7.62 5.28
N TYR A 30 1.95 -8.08 4.09
CA TYR A 30 2.66 -9.12 3.37
C TYR A 30 2.79 -8.67 1.92
N VAL A 31 4.01 -8.45 1.47
CA VAL A 31 4.33 -8.14 0.08
C VAL A 31 5.20 -9.26 -0.43
N ARG A 32 4.80 -9.88 -1.52
CA ARG A 32 5.56 -10.91 -2.21
C ARG A 32 5.79 -10.49 -3.64
N PHE A 33 6.99 -10.69 -4.14
CA PHE A 33 7.19 -10.73 -5.57
C PHE A 33 7.52 -12.14 -6.05
N PHE A 34 7.16 -12.42 -7.28
CA PHE A 34 7.39 -13.68 -7.94
C PHE A 34 7.85 -13.45 -9.37
N SER A 35 8.99 -14.04 -9.70
CA SER A 35 9.59 -14.05 -11.04
C SER A 35 9.54 -15.48 -11.57
N GLU A 36 8.68 -15.72 -12.55
CA GLU A 36 8.61 -17.02 -13.24
C GLU A 36 9.61 -17.02 -14.40
N ALA A 37 10.61 -17.86 -14.32
CA ALA A 37 11.63 -17.97 -15.35
C ALA A 37 11.91 -19.44 -15.73
N PRO A 38 12.40 -19.70 -16.96
CA PRO A 38 12.54 -21.07 -17.49
C PRO A 38 13.44 -22.00 -16.66
N LEU A 39 14.43 -21.46 -15.97
CA LEU A 39 15.40 -22.25 -15.22
C LEU A 39 15.10 -22.31 -13.71
N GLU A 40 14.63 -21.23 -13.14
CA GLU A 40 14.37 -21.13 -11.70
C GLU A 40 13.35 -20.06 -11.41
N ASN A 41 12.36 -20.37 -10.58
CA ASN A 41 11.46 -19.36 -10.03
C ASN A 41 12.14 -18.65 -8.87
N ILE A 42 12.00 -17.33 -8.83
CA ILE A 42 12.53 -16.50 -7.75
C ILE A 42 11.37 -15.84 -7.03
N GLU A 43 11.33 -15.99 -5.73
CA GLU A 43 10.35 -15.32 -4.88
C GLU A 43 10.97 -14.76 -3.62
N ALA A 44 10.39 -13.70 -3.10
CA ALA A 44 10.75 -13.15 -1.81
C ALA A 44 9.56 -12.46 -1.14
N ASP A 45 9.58 -12.48 0.18
CA ASP A 45 8.54 -11.94 1.05
C ASP A 45 9.04 -10.74 1.86
N ASN A 46 8.18 -9.74 2.01
CA ASN A 46 8.42 -8.59 2.87
C ASN A 46 7.24 -8.38 3.82
N LYS A 47 7.52 -8.30 5.12
CA LYS A 47 6.52 -8.06 6.19
C LYS A 47 6.73 -6.72 6.91
N LEU A 48 7.70 -5.91 6.46
CA LEU A 48 8.07 -4.63 7.07
C LEU A 48 7.39 -3.42 6.41
N SER A 49 6.62 -3.66 5.35
CA SER A 49 5.92 -2.63 4.60
C SER A 49 4.89 -1.90 5.47
N LYS A 50 4.55 -0.67 5.10
CA LYS A 50 3.56 0.14 5.80
C LYS A 50 2.65 0.84 4.81
N GLY A 51 1.39 1.00 5.19
CA GLY A 51 0.40 1.69 4.38
C GLY A 51 -0.54 2.55 5.21
N ILE A 52 -1.05 3.59 4.60
CA ILE A 52 -2.04 4.49 5.16
C ILE A 52 -3.09 4.82 4.10
N ILE A 53 -4.35 4.80 4.47
CA ILE A 53 -5.48 5.23 3.64
C ILE A 53 -6.20 6.34 4.38
N ASN A 54 -6.37 7.49 3.72
CA ASN A 54 -7.21 8.57 4.18
C ASN A 54 -8.54 8.49 3.42
N LEU A 55 -9.61 8.09 4.11
CA LEU A 55 -10.92 7.90 3.49
C LEU A 55 -11.59 9.21 3.11
N GLU A 56 -11.34 10.28 3.84
CA GLU A 56 -11.91 11.61 3.58
C GLU A 56 -11.26 12.25 2.33
N LYS A 57 -9.92 12.23 2.28
CA LYS A 57 -9.16 12.77 1.14
C LYS A 57 -9.12 11.82 -0.05
N LYS A 58 -9.56 10.59 0.13
CA LYS A 58 -9.47 9.51 -0.86
C LYS A 58 -8.04 9.26 -1.34
N GLU A 59 -7.10 9.26 -0.42
CA GLU A 59 -5.67 9.10 -0.68
C GLU A 59 -5.14 7.81 -0.08
N ILE A 60 -4.14 7.23 -0.73
CA ILE A 60 -3.36 6.11 -0.24
C ILE A 60 -1.87 6.41 -0.35
N ALA A 61 -1.11 6.00 0.65
CA ALA A 61 0.34 5.91 0.58
C ALA A 61 0.79 4.54 1.10
N PHE A 62 1.75 3.93 0.41
CA PHE A 62 2.33 2.65 0.76
C PHE A 62 3.85 2.70 0.59
N VAL A 63 4.59 2.08 1.53
CA VAL A 63 6.06 2.08 1.55
C VAL A 63 6.53 0.66 1.78
N VAL A 64 7.50 0.23 0.97
CA VAL A 64 8.13 -1.10 1.02
C VAL A 64 9.63 -0.91 1.18
N PRO A 65 10.20 -1.19 2.36
CA PRO A 65 11.65 -1.23 2.53
C PRO A 65 12.27 -2.34 1.69
N ILE A 66 13.19 -2.01 0.80
CA ILE A 66 13.78 -3.00 -0.14
C ILE A 66 14.57 -4.07 0.61
N LYS A 67 15.38 -3.70 1.60
CA LYS A 67 16.11 -4.65 2.48
C LYS A 67 15.19 -5.51 3.37
N GLY A 68 13.90 -5.28 3.33
CA GLY A 68 12.91 -6.10 4.06
C GLY A 68 12.43 -7.32 3.29
N PHE A 69 12.88 -7.52 2.05
CA PHE A 69 12.62 -8.76 1.32
C PHE A 69 13.56 -9.88 1.76
N HIS A 70 12.97 -11.04 2.07
CA HIS A 70 13.68 -12.25 2.49
C HIS A 70 13.50 -13.33 1.45
N PHE A 71 14.60 -13.94 1.07
CA PHE A 71 14.70 -15.02 0.09
C PHE A 71 15.03 -16.34 0.78
N GLU A 72 14.70 -17.44 0.16
CA GLU A 72 15.12 -18.77 0.63
C GLU A 72 16.65 -18.92 0.59
N LYS A 73 17.30 -18.35 -0.44
CA LYS A 73 18.74 -18.40 -0.65
C LYS A 73 19.40 -17.06 -0.34
N ALA A 74 20.31 -17.04 0.63
CA ALA A 74 21.00 -15.81 1.04
C ALA A 74 21.74 -15.10 -0.10
N LEU A 75 22.37 -15.87 -1.02
CA LEU A 75 23.03 -15.29 -2.18
C LEU A 75 22.06 -14.58 -3.14
N MET A 76 20.82 -15.06 -3.27
CA MET A 76 19.81 -14.36 -4.06
C MET A 76 19.39 -13.05 -3.41
N GLU A 77 19.27 -13.02 -2.07
CA GLU A 77 18.97 -11.81 -1.31
C GLU A 77 20.10 -10.78 -1.47
N GLU A 78 21.37 -11.21 -1.39
CA GLU A 78 22.53 -10.34 -1.63
C GLU A 78 22.49 -9.76 -3.06
N HIS A 79 22.36 -10.59 -4.09
CA HIS A 79 22.28 -10.11 -5.47
C HIS A 79 21.09 -9.18 -5.72
N PHE A 80 19.92 -9.48 -5.13
CA PHE A 80 18.76 -8.61 -5.20
C PHE A 80 19.06 -7.23 -4.65
N ASN A 81 19.67 -7.17 -3.47
CA ASN A 81 19.98 -5.91 -2.80
C ASN A 81 21.07 -5.11 -3.49
N GLU A 82 22.14 -5.77 -3.95
CA GLU A 82 23.34 -5.10 -4.45
C GLU A 82 23.28 -4.83 -5.95
N ASN A 83 22.87 -5.85 -6.74
CA ASN A 83 23.02 -5.80 -8.19
C ASN A 83 21.76 -5.35 -8.92
N TYR A 84 20.57 -5.62 -8.35
CA TYR A 84 19.30 -5.31 -9.02
C TYR A 84 18.59 -4.10 -8.42
N MET A 85 18.49 -4.03 -7.12
CA MET A 85 17.74 -2.96 -6.46
C MET A 85 18.61 -1.82 -5.95
N GLU A 86 19.93 -2.01 -5.91
CA GLU A 86 20.87 -1.02 -5.34
C GLU A 86 20.30 -0.44 -4.03
N SER A 87 19.92 -1.34 -3.09
CA SER A 87 19.07 -0.99 -1.94
C SER A 87 19.68 0.01 -0.97
N ASP A 88 20.99 0.23 -1.01
CA ASP A 88 21.65 1.32 -0.28
C ASP A 88 21.36 2.69 -0.88
N LYS A 89 21.21 2.77 -2.19
CA LYS A 89 20.90 3.99 -2.93
C LYS A 89 19.40 4.23 -3.06
N TYR A 90 18.64 3.16 -3.26
CA TYR A 90 17.18 3.18 -3.41
C TYR A 90 16.51 2.32 -2.33
N PRO A 91 16.52 2.74 -1.06
CA PRO A 91 16.12 1.90 0.06
C PRO A 91 14.62 1.58 0.12
N LEU A 92 13.79 2.33 -0.62
CA LEU A 92 12.35 2.24 -0.54
C LEU A 92 11.72 2.14 -1.93
N ALA A 93 10.75 1.21 -2.09
CA ALA A 93 9.71 1.37 -3.09
C ALA A 93 8.49 2.03 -2.46
N THR A 94 7.79 2.89 -3.21
CA THR A 94 6.63 3.63 -2.70
C THR A 94 5.50 3.68 -3.72
N PHE A 95 4.26 3.67 -3.22
CA PHE A 95 3.09 4.03 -4.00
C PHE A 95 2.36 5.17 -3.32
N LYS A 96 2.06 6.23 -4.07
CA LYS A 96 1.24 7.36 -3.62
C LYS A 96 0.15 7.59 -4.66
N GLY A 97 -1.10 7.55 -4.22
CA GLY A 97 -2.22 7.65 -5.14
C GLY A 97 -3.52 8.05 -4.47
N SER A 98 -4.56 8.02 -5.26
CA SER A 98 -5.93 8.30 -4.85
C SER A 98 -6.87 7.24 -5.40
N PHE A 99 -8.12 7.30 -4.96
CA PHE A 99 -9.22 6.48 -5.47
C PHE A 99 -10.49 7.34 -5.60
N ASP A 100 -11.35 7.00 -6.57
CA ASP A 100 -12.53 7.82 -6.86
C ASP A 100 -13.61 7.64 -5.78
N ASN A 101 -14.24 6.48 -5.75
CA ASN A 101 -15.27 6.13 -4.78
C ASN A 101 -14.98 4.77 -4.16
N LEU A 102 -15.12 4.70 -2.85
CA LEU A 102 -15.13 3.45 -2.12
C LEU A 102 -16.58 3.13 -1.77
N PRO A 103 -17.17 2.05 -2.33
CA PRO A 103 -18.48 1.61 -1.91
C PRO A 103 -18.52 1.29 -0.41
N GLU A 104 -19.71 1.30 0.17
CA GLU A 104 -19.89 0.93 1.58
C GLU A 104 -19.37 -0.49 1.83
N LEU A 105 -18.42 -0.61 2.75
CA LEU A 105 -17.84 -1.90 3.13
C LEU A 105 -18.80 -2.65 4.05
N LYS A 106 -19.29 -3.80 3.57
CA LYS A 106 -20.07 -4.75 4.36
C LYS A 106 -19.20 -5.89 4.83
N GLN A 107 -19.42 -6.34 6.04
CA GLN A 107 -18.62 -7.39 6.66
C GLN A 107 -18.61 -8.67 5.79
N GLY A 108 -17.42 -9.16 5.49
CA GLY A 108 -17.20 -10.38 4.69
C GLY A 108 -17.44 -10.22 3.18
N VAL A 109 -17.80 -9.02 2.70
CA VAL A 109 -18.02 -8.76 1.27
C VAL A 109 -16.83 -7.99 0.71
N ALA A 110 -16.17 -8.57 -0.30
CA ALA A 110 -15.08 -7.92 -1.00
C ALA A 110 -15.61 -6.82 -1.94
N VAL A 111 -15.01 -5.65 -1.88
CA VAL A 111 -15.31 -4.50 -2.74
C VAL A 111 -14.09 -4.19 -3.59
N GLU A 112 -14.30 -4.05 -4.89
CA GLU A 112 -13.22 -3.67 -5.82
C GLU A 112 -13.00 -2.15 -5.79
N VAL A 113 -11.74 -1.75 -5.79
CA VAL A 113 -11.29 -0.36 -5.87
C VAL A 113 -10.08 -0.29 -6.80
N VAL A 114 -9.92 0.81 -7.53
CA VAL A 114 -8.72 1.09 -8.32
C VAL A 114 -8.00 2.27 -7.70
N PHE A 115 -6.77 2.03 -7.28
CA PHE A 115 -5.86 3.08 -6.81
C PHE A 115 -5.07 3.61 -8.00
N LYS A 116 -5.19 4.92 -8.26
CA LYS A 116 -4.50 5.62 -9.35
C LYS A 116 -3.41 6.50 -8.76
N GLY A 117 -2.18 6.34 -9.21
CA GLY A 117 -1.10 7.12 -8.63
C GLY A 117 0.27 6.74 -9.18
N LYS A 118 1.30 7.10 -8.41
CA LYS A 118 2.69 6.98 -8.77
C LYS A 118 3.36 5.86 -7.99
N LEU A 119 3.89 4.87 -8.72
CA LEU A 119 4.71 3.79 -8.20
C LEU A 119 6.18 4.14 -8.45
N THR A 120 6.94 4.27 -7.37
CA THR A 120 8.39 4.49 -7.44
C THR A 120 9.12 3.22 -7.04
N ILE A 121 9.94 2.69 -7.93
CA ILE A 121 10.83 1.54 -7.67
C ILE A 121 12.21 1.92 -8.25
N HIS A 122 13.28 1.58 -7.56
CA HIS A 122 14.66 1.85 -8.01
C HIS A 122 14.87 3.33 -8.42
N GLY A 123 14.24 4.26 -7.70
CA GLY A 123 14.30 5.70 -7.97
C GLY A 123 13.48 6.17 -9.18
N VAL A 124 12.85 5.28 -9.95
CA VAL A 124 12.06 5.61 -11.14
C VAL A 124 10.58 5.60 -10.82
N GLU A 125 9.91 6.73 -11.08
CA GLU A 125 8.47 6.92 -10.86
C GLU A 125 7.68 6.64 -12.14
N LYS A 126 6.60 5.86 -12.03
CA LYS A 126 5.66 5.55 -13.11
C LYS A 126 4.23 5.73 -12.66
N ASP A 127 3.39 6.28 -13.52
CA ASP A 127 1.94 6.30 -13.29
C ASP A 127 1.37 4.88 -13.40
N ARG A 128 0.55 4.50 -12.41
CA ARG A 128 -0.04 3.17 -12.34
C ARG A 128 -1.48 3.24 -11.86
N GLU A 129 -2.29 2.37 -12.43
CA GLU A 129 -3.60 2.00 -11.91
C GLU A 129 -3.49 0.61 -11.31
N ILE A 130 -3.75 0.50 -10.01
CA ILE A 130 -3.60 -0.75 -9.25
C ILE A 130 -4.99 -1.18 -8.77
N PRO A 131 -5.59 -2.21 -9.37
CA PRO A 131 -6.83 -2.78 -8.89
C PRO A 131 -6.59 -3.51 -7.58
N ALA A 132 -7.50 -3.35 -6.63
CA ALA A 132 -7.42 -3.99 -5.32
C ALA A 132 -8.81 -4.42 -4.85
N LYS A 133 -8.84 -5.34 -3.88
CA LYS A 133 -10.05 -5.74 -3.16
C LYS A 133 -9.92 -5.32 -1.71
N LEU A 134 -10.95 -4.69 -1.18
CA LEU A 134 -11.04 -4.34 0.23
C LEU A 134 -12.17 -5.15 0.86
N THR A 135 -11.90 -5.80 1.98
CA THR A 135 -12.89 -6.60 2.71
C THR A 135 -12.89 -6.17 4.18
N LEU A 136 -14.06 -5.82 4.69
CA LEU A 136 -14.26 -5.56 6.12
C LEU A 136 -14.33 -6.90 6.86
N LEU A 137 -13.39 -7.12 7.77
CA LEU A 137 -13.33 -8.32 8.62
C LEU A 137 -14.17 -8.15 9.90
N PRO A 138 -14.53 -9.26 10.57
CA PRO A 138 -15.05 -9.20 11.94
C PRO A 138 -14.11 -8.41 12.83
N GLY A 139 -14.65 -7.51 13.67
CA GLY A 139 -13.84 -6.64 14.53
C GLY A 139 -13.46 -5.29 13.90
N GLY A 140 -13.86 -5.02 12.66
CA GLY A 140 -13.72 -3.70 12.01
C GLY A 140 -12.37 -3.46 11.32
N GLN A 141 -11.49 -4.45 11.28
CA GLN A 141 -10.27 -4.42 10.49
C GLN A 141 -10.60 -4.58 9.00
N ILE A 142 -9.84 -3.94 8.12
CA ILE A 142 -10.00 -4.05 6.66
C ILE A 142 -8.78 -4.75 6.10
N ILE A 143 -8.98 -5.83 5.33
CA ILE A 143 -7.92 -6.41 4.51
C ILE A 143 -7.98 -5.80 3.12
N GLY A 144 -6.83 -5.31 2.64
CA GLY A 144 -6.60 -4.90 1.26
C GLY A 144 -5.72 -5.91 0.56
N GLU A 145 -6.16 -6.38 -0.60
CA GLU A 145 -5.45 -7.37 -1.41
C GLU A 145 -5.31 -6.88 -2.85
N THR A 146 -4.11 -7.00 -3.41
CA THR A 146 -3.88 -6.71 -4.81
C THR A 146 -2.80 -7.60 -5.41
N LYS A 147 -2.88 -7.78 -6.72
CA LYS A 147 -1.88 -8.45 -7.54
C LYS A 147 -1.72 -7.66 -8.84
N PHE A 148 -0.47 -7.33 -9.20
CA PHE A 148 -0.16 -6.60 -10.42
C PHE A 148 1.23 -6.96 -10.93
N MET A 149 1.50 -6.62 -12.20
CA MET A 149 2.79 -6.87 -12.84
C MET A 149 3.64 -5.62 -12.85
N VAL A 150 4.95 -5.81 -12.67
CA VAL A 150 5.97 -4.75 -12.76
C VAL A 150 7.00 -5.18 -13.79
N LYS A 151 7.22 -4.36 -14.82
CA LYS A 151 8.32 -4.54 -15.77
C LYS A 151 9.61 -3.99 -15.20
N THR A 152 10.65 -4.79 -15.13
CA THR A 152 11.96 -4.38 -14.60
C THR A 152 12.53 -3.21 -15.41
N ALA A 153 12.39 -3.25 -16.73
CA ALA A 153 12.84 -2.19 -17.63
C ALA A 153 12.16 -0.83 -17.41
N ASP A 154 10.89 -0.82 -16.95
CA ASP A 154 10.17 0.43 -16.64
C ASP A 154 10.81 1.20 -15.47
N HIS A 155 11.59 0.52 -14.64
CA HIS A 155 12.24 1.06 -13.45
C HIS A 155 13.78 1.03 -13.54
N ASN A 156 14.33 0.94 -14.75
CA ASN A 156 15.78 0.90 -15.01
C ASN A 156 16.50 -0.22 -14.22
N ILE A 157 15.81 -1.34 -13.98
CA ILE A 157 16.42 -2.53 -13.40
C ILE A 157 16.94 -3.40 -14.53
N GLU A 158 18.25 -3.43 -14.70
CA GLU A 158 18.90 -4.18 -15.78
C GLU A 158 19.09 -5.64 -15.37
N ILE A 159 18.65 -6.56 -16.24
CA ILE A 159 18.89 -7.99 -16.10
C ILE A 159 20.05 -8.36 -17.05
N PRO A 160 21.23 -8.77 -16.53
CA PRO A 160 22.35 -9.15 -17.37
C PRO A 160 21.97 -10.29 -18.33
N LYS A 161 22.42 -10.22 -19.59
CA LYS A 161 22.09 -11.21 -20.62
C LYS A 161 22.44 -12.65 -20.26
N LEU A 162 23.44 -12.84 -19.41
CA LEU A 162 23.87 -14.16 -18.95
C LEU A 162 22.85 -14.84 -18.02
N VAL A 163 22.04 -14.06 -17.31
CA VAL A 163 21.03 -14.54 -16.34
C VAL A 163 19.60 -14.28 -16.79
N VAL A 164 19.37 -13.77 -17.99
CA VAL A 164 18.02 -13.47 -18.53
C VAL A 164 17.08 -14.69 -18.56
N LYS A 165 17.63 -15.90 -18.56
CA LYS A 165 16.85 -17.15 -18.47
C LYS A 165 16.42 -17.48 -17.04
N ASN A 166 16.94 -16.78 -16.07
CA ASN A 166 16.70 -17.02 -14.63
C ASN A 166 15.81 -15.94 -13.99
N ILE A 167 15.58 -14.81 -14.67
CA ILE A 167 14.80 -13.69 -14.14
C ILE A 167 13.81 -13.25 -15.20
N ALA A 168 12.54 -13.17 -14.84
CA ALA A 168 11.48 -12.68 -15.74
C ALA A 168 11.61 -11.17 -15.98
N GLU A 169 11.25 -10.71 -17.17
CA GLU A 169 11.15 -9.28 -17.50
C GLU A 169 9.96 -8.61 -16.78
N GLU A 170 8.92 -9.39 -16.50
CA GLU A 170 7.74 -8.98 -15.76
C GLU A 170 7.64 -9.75 -14.45
N ILE A 171 7.57 -9.01 -13.35
CA ILE A 171 7.52 -9.53 -11.99
C ILE A 171 6.11 -9.39 -11.45
N GLU A 172 5.53 -10.49 -10.96
CA GLU A 172 4.26 -10.45 -10.25
C GLU A 172 4.46 -9.94 -8.83
N VAL A 173 3.72 -8.91 -8.45
CA VAL A 173 3.70 -8.38 -7.09
C VAL A 173 2.34 -8.64 -6.46
N THR A 174 2.33 -9.34 -5.32
CA THR A 174 1.15 -9.56 -4.50
C THR A 174 1.29 -8.77 -3.20
N VAL A 175 0.23 -8.06 -2.84
CA VAL A 175 0.18 -7.32 -1.56
C VAL A 175 -1.06 -7.73 -0.79
N LYS A 176 -0.87 -8.04 0.52
CA LYS A 176 -1.93 -8.15 1.52
C LYS A 176 -1.61 -7.20 2.66
N ALA A 177 -2.55 -6.35 3.01
CA ALA A 177 -2.37 -5.37 4.06
C ALA A 177 -3.62 -5.31 4.95
N TYR A 178 -3.42 -5.39 6.26
CA TYR A 178 -4.47 -5.33 7.26
C TYR A 178 -4.48 -3.93 7.87
N PHE A 179 -5.60 -3.23 7.74
CA PHE A 179 -5.76 -1.85 8.17
C PHE A 179 -6.74 -1.75 9.33
N SER A 180 -6.41 -0.90 10.31
CA SER A 180 -7.30 -0.49 11.40
C SER A 180 -7.43 1.02 11.46
N LYS A 181 -8.55 1.49 12.02
CA LYS A 181 -8.73 2.90 12.37
C LYS A 181 -7.77 3.26 13.52
N LYS A 182 -7.14 4.39 13.41
CA LYS A 182 -6.28 4.97 14.46
C LYS A 182 -6.62 6.43 14.68
#